data_ada94a76d1fd59e5af37a4a75561b873
#
_entry.id   ada94a76d1fd59e5af37a4a75561b873
#
_cell.length_a   1.000
_cell.length_b   1.000
_cell.length_c   1.000
_cell.angle_alpha   90.00
_cell.angle_beta   90.00
_cell.angle_gamma   90.00
#
_symmetry.space_group_name_H-M   'P 1'
#
loop_
_entity.id
_entity.type
_entity.pdbx_description
1 polymer ?
#
loop_
_entity_poly.entity_id
_entity_poly.type
_entity_poly.pdbx_seq_one_letter_code
_entity_poly.pdbx_strand_id
1 'polypeptide(L)'
;MSPKKSKLLIIGSGPAGYTAAVYASRAMLSPILFQGIQPGGQLTITTEVENWPGEKEILGPDLMRNMEDQARNLGCEIISEHVSKVNLTERPIFVETDSGTQYLTESVILSLIHI
;
A
#
# COMPACT_ATOMS: atom_id res chain seq x y z
N MET A 1 9.88 20.87 8.38
CA MET A 1 10.05 19.52 8.97
C MET A 1 10.95 18.67 8.10
N SER A 2 11.76 17.87 8.73
CA SER A 2 12.62 16.96 7.98
C SER A 2 11.79 15.82 7.38
N PRO A 3 12.08 15.40 6.13
CA PRO A 3 11.41 14.24 5.56
C PRO A 3 11.65 12.98 6.41
N LYS A 4 10.64 12.13 6.44
CA LYS A 4 10.76 10.81 7.07
C LYS A 4 11.51 9.88 6.13
N LYS A 5 12.34 9.02 6.69
CA LYS A 5 13.12 8.08 5.89
C LYS A 5 12.49 6.70 5.91
N SER A 6 12.57 6.01 4.79
CA SER A 6 12.02 4.66 4.65
C SER A 6 12.86 3.85 3.68
N LYS A 7 12.83 2.54 3.83
CA LYS A 7 13.46 1.63 2.87
C LYS A 7 12.55 1.35 1.68
N LEU A 8 11.25 1.31 1.92
CA LEU A 8 10.27 0.96 0.90
C LEU A 8 8.95 1.66 1.17
N LEU A 9 8.43 2.34 0.16
CA LEU A 9 7.07 2.86 0.17
C LEU A 9 6.24 2.11 -0.86
N ILE A 10 4.99 1.82 -0.52
CA ILE A 10 4.04 1.16 -1.40
C ILE A 10 2.89 2.12 -1.64
N ILE A 11 2.64 2.44 -2.91
CA ILE A 11 1.56 3.36 -3.28
C ILE A 11 0.46 2.55 -3.94
N GLY A 12 -0.68 2.48 -3.27
CA GLY A 12 -1.82 1.70 -3.71
C GLY A 12 -2.17 0.61 -2.72
N SER A 13 -3.48 0.32 -2.59
CA SER A 13 -4.00 -0.56 -1.56
C SER A 13 -4.97 -1.60 -2.10
N GLY A 14 -4.81 -2.00 -3.36
CA GLY A 14 -5.50 -3.16 -3.88
C GLY A 14 -4.81 -4.44 -3.43
N PRO A 15 -5.26 -5.60 -3.93
CA PRO A 15 -4.64 -6.88 -3.53
C PRO A 15 -3.14 -6.93 -3.76
N ALA A 16 -2.66 -6.35 -4.84
CA ALA A 16 -1.23 -6.35 -5.15
C ALA A 16 -0.44 -5.51 -4.14
N GLY A 17 -0.97 -4.34 -3.75
CA GLY A 17 -0.31 -3.50 -2.76
C GLY A 17 -0.22 -4.16 -1.41
N TYR A 18 -1.32 -4.74 -0.93
CA TYR A 18 -1.31 -5.45 0.35
C TYR A 18 -0.42 -6.69 0.30
N THR A 19 -0.41 -7.41 -0.82
CA THR A 19 0.49 -8.57 -0.97
C THR A 19 1.95 -8.14 -0.88
N ALA A 20 2.30 -7.06 -1.56
CA ALA A 20 3.67 -6.51 -1.46
C ALA A 20 3.99 -6.12 -0.02
N ALA A 21 3.04 -5.53 0.70
CA ALA A 21 3.22 -5.13 2.09
C ALA A 21 3.48 -6.34 3.00
N VAL A 22 2.76 -7.43 2.77
CA VAL A 22 2.95 -8.66 3.56
C VAL A 22 4.36 -9.19 3.38
N TYR A 23 4.81 -9.34 2.14
CA TYR A 23 6.14 -9.90 1.88
C TYR A 23 7.26 -8.96 2.30
N ALA A 24 7.10 -7.65 2.09
CA ALA A 24 8.11 -6.68 2.52
C ALA A 24 8.22 -6.64 4.04
N SER A 25 7.10 -6.74 4.75
CA SER A 25 7.11 -6.78 6.21
C SER A 25 7.81 -8.01 6.72
N ARG A 26 7.57 -9.17 6.09
CA ARG A 26 8.25 -10.40 6.44
C ARG A 26 9.74 -10.35 6.17
N ALA A 27 10.15 -9.54 5.19
CA ALA A 27 11.56 -9.34 4.89
C ALA A 27 12.20 -8.25 5.77
N MET A 28 11.49 -7.76 6.76
CA MET A 28 11.99 -6.78 7.73
C MET A 28 12.33 -5.43 7.10
N LEU A 29 11.61 -5.05 6.05
CA LEU A 29 11.85 -3.79 5.35
C LEU A 29 11.05 -2.63 5.93
N SER A 30 10.19 -2.88 6.90
CA SER A 30 9.36 -1.86 7.55
C SER A 30 8.65 -0.96 6.54
N PRO A 31 7.85 -1.55 5.63
CA PRO A 31 7.23 -0.77 4.57
C PRO A 31 6.15 0.17 5.09
N ILE A 32 5.93 1.26 4.35
CA ILE A 32 4.82 2.17 4.56
C ILE A 32 3.94 2.09 3.32
N LEU A 33 2.65 1.82 3.52
CA LEU A 33 1.69 1.72 2.42
C LEU A 33 0.72 2.90 2.50
N PHE A 34 0.52 3.56 1.36
CA PHE A 34 -0.45 4.66 1.24
C PHE A 34 -1.70 4.13 0.56
N GLN A 35 -2.84 4.18 1.26
CA GLN A 35 -4.07 3.59 0.76
C GLN A 35 -5.05 4.60 0.14
N GLY A 36 -4.74 5.86 0.17
CA GLY A 36 -5.54 6.85 -0.52
C GLY A 36 -6.99 6.94 -0.04
N ILE A 37 -7.88 7.40 -0.94
CA ILE A 37 -9.29 7.63 -0.61
C ILE A 37 -10.09 6.34 -0.58
N GLN A 38 -9.76 5.37 -1.44
CA GLN A 38 -10.52 4.13 -1.58
C GLN A 38 -9.65 2.93 -1.27
N PRO A 39 -9.50 2.57 0.02
CA PRO A 39 -8.69 1.41 0.40
C PRO A 39 -9.25 0.13 -0.21
N GLY A 40 -8.33 -0.77 -0.63
CA GLY A 40 -8.72 -2.04 -1.21
C GLY A 40 -8.95 -1.99 -2.72
N GLY A 41 -8.92 -0.80 -3.32
CA GLY A 41 -9.05 -0.64 -4.75
C GLY A 41 -10.39 -1.10 -5.28
N GLN A 42 -10.40 -1.72 -6.46
CA GLN A 42 -11.64 -2.12 -7.13
C GLN A 42 -12.38 -3.24 -6.41
N LEU A 43 -11.71 -4.05 -5.61
CA LEU A 43 -12.38 -5.15 -4.91
C LEU A 43 -13.36 -4.65 -3.85
N THR A 44 -13.26 -3.41 -3.42
CA THR A 44 -14.21 -2.84 -2.46
C THR A 44 -15.57 -2.58 -3.08
N ILE A 45 -15.66 -2.50 -4.40
CA ILE A 45 -16.93 -2.27 -5.10
C ILE A 45 -17.51 -3.56 -5.69
N THR A 46 -16.82 -4.69 -5.54
CA THR A 46 -17.35 -5.98 -5.98
C THR A 46 -18.09 -6.65 -4.82
N THR A 47 -19.06 -7.52 -5.14
CA THR A 47 -19.80 -8.22 -4.10
C THR A 47 -19.14 -9.54 -3.75
N GLU A 48 -18.86 -10.38 -4.75
CA GLU A 48 -18.32 -11.72 -4.50
C GLU A 48 -17.04 -11.93 -5.26
N VAL A 49 -16.07 -12.58 -4.62
CA VAL A 49 -14.80 -12.97 -5.21
C VAL A 49 -14.69 -14.47 -5.08
N GLU A 50 -14.60 -15.16 -6.21
CA GLU A 50 -14.55 -16.62 -6.26
C GLU A 50 -13.21 -17.15 -6.75
N ASN A 51 -12.35 -16.27 -7.22
CA ASN A 51 -11.06 -16.64 -7.80
C ASN A 51 -9.87 -16.26 -6.91
N TRP A 52 -10.13 -16.12 -5.60
CA TRP A 52 -9.05 -15.90 -4.65
C TRP A 52 -8.64 -17.25 -4.05
N PRO A 53 -7.39 -17.69 -4.25
CA PRO A 53 -6.97 -18.98 -3.69
C PRO A 53 -7.09 -18.99 -2.18
N GLY A 54 -7.65 -20.07 -1.66
CA GLY A 54 -7.85 -20.21 -0.21
C GLY A 54 -9.24 -19.83 0.25
N GLU A 55 -10.02 -19.19 -0.59
CA GLU A 55 -11.41 -18.84 -0.27
C GLU A 55 -12.32 -19.32 -1.40
N LYS A 56 -13.34 -20.10 -1.04
CA LYS A 56 -14.31 -20.56 -2.01
C LYS A 56 -15.11 -19.39 -2.55
N GLU A 57 -15.52 -18.51 -1.67
CA GLU A 57 -16.29 -17.31 -1.98
C GLU A 57 -16.11 -16.32 -0.84
N ILE A 58 -15.82 -15.06 -1.12
CA ILE A 58 -15.66 -14.02 -0.12
C ILE A 58 -16.08 -12.69 -0.70
N LEU A 59 -16.67 -11.83 0.11
CA LEU A 59 -17.00 -10.47 -0.34
C LEU A 59 -15.71 -9.68 -0.53
N GLY A 60 -15.65 -8.89 -1.60
CA GLY A 60 -14.48 -8.05 -1.90
C GLY A 60 -14.03 -7.20 -0.72
N PRO A 61 -14.94 -6.43 -0.08
CA PRO A 61 -14.56 -5.63 1.11
C PRO A 61 -14.00 -6.46 2.25
N ASP A 62 -14.54 -7.67 2.47
CA ASP A 62 -14.06 -8.54 3.54
C ASP A 62 -12.67 -9.06 3.23
N LEU A 63 -12.41 -9.44 1.97
CA LEU A 63 -11.10 -9.87 1.55
C LEU A 63 -10.06 -8.76 1.75
N MET A 64 -10.41 -7.53 1.35
CA MET A 64 -9.49 -6.41 1.49
C MET A 64 -9.22 -6.08 2.95
N ARG A 65 -10.23 -6.19 3.81
CA ARG A 65 -10.04 -5.99 5.24
C ARG A 65 -9.10 -7.04 5.83
N ASN A 66 -9.27 -8.29 5.42
CA ASN A 66 -8.39 -9.36 5.87
C ASN A 66 -6.95 -9.13 5.45
N MET A 67 -6.74 -8.67 4.22
CA MET A 67 -5.40 -8.40 3.71
C MET A 67 -4.76 -7.21 4.42
N GLU A 68 -5.53 -6.16 4.67
CA GLU A 68 -5.03 -5.00 5.41
C GLU A 68 -4.62 -5.39 6.82
N ASP A 69 -5.47 -6.16 7.50
CA ASP A 69 -5.19 -6.61 8.86
C ASP A 69 -3.93 -7.47 8.91
N GLN A 70 -3.77 -8.34 7.92
CA GLN A 70 -2.58 -9.19 7.85
C GLN A 70 -1.31 -8.34 7.67
N ALA A 71 -1.35 -7.36 6.79
CA ALA A 71 -0.20 -6.48 6.57
C ALA A 71 0.15 -5.70 7.83
N ARG A 72 -0.86 -5.14 8.52
CA ARG A 72 -0.64 -4.43 9.78
C ARG A 72 -0.04 -5.35 10.84
N ASN A 73 -0.56 -6.56 10.94
CA ASN A 73 -0.09 -7.52 11.93
C ASN A 73 1.37 -7.91 11.73
N LEU A 74 1.85 -7.83 10.49
CA LEU A 74 3.24 -8.15 10.17
C LEU A 74 4.17 -6.95 10.27
N GLY A 75 3.64 -5.77 10.59
CA GLY A 75 4.46 -4.59 10.85
C GLY A 75 4.42 -3.52 9.78
N CYS A 76 3.53 -3.63 8.79
CA CYS A 76 3.39 -2.57 7.80
C CYS A 76 2.65 -1.37 8.40
N GLU A 77 3.20 -0.18 8.21
CA GLU A 77 2.51 1.05 8.54
C GLU A 77 1.60 1.41 7.37
N ILE A 78 0.31 1.62 7.65
CA ILE A 78 -0.67 1.94 6.62
C ILE A 78 -1.21 3.34 6.89
N ILE A 79 -1.08 4.21 5.88
CA ILE A 79 -1.45 5.62 6.00
C ILE A 79 -2.56 5.93 5.00
N SER A 80 -3.66 6.52 5.52
CA SER A 80 -4.81 6.88 4.69
C SER A 80 -4.63 8.28 4.11
N GLU A 81 -3.71 8.40 3.17
CA GLU A 81 -3.41 9.65 2.49
C GLU A 81 -3.09 9.37 1.03
N HIS A 82 -3.34 10.37 0.19
CA HIS A 82 -2.93 10.33 -1.20
C HIS A 82 -1.50 10.82 -1.36
N VAL A 83 -0.75 10.15 -2.21
CA VAL A 83 0.55 10.65 -2.65
C VAL A 83 0.29 11.66 -3.76
N SER A 84 0.78 12.88 -3.58
CA SER A 84 0.56 13.98 -4.54
C SER A 84 1.77 14.28 -5.40
N LYS A 85 2.98 13.95 -4.92
CA LYS A 85 4.22 14.22 -5.65
C LYS A 85 5.21 13.09 -5.45
N VAL A 86 5.89 12.70 -6.53
CA VAL A 86 6.95 11.69 -6.49
C VAL A 86 8.07 12.17 -7.42
N ASN A 87 9.30 12.13 -6.92
CA ASN A 87 10.47 12.38 -7.77
C ASN A 87 11.30 11.11 -7.85
N LEU A 88 11.20 10.42 -8.97
CA LEU A 88 11.89 9.16 -9.21
C LEU A 88 13.28 9.31 -9.81
N THR A 89 13.67 10.54 -10.14
CA THR A 89 14.95 10.78 -10.83
C THR A 89 16.12 10.91 -9.87
N GLU A 90 15.86 11.07 -8.59
CA GLU A 90 16.90 11.24 -7.58
C GLU A 90 16.91 10.06 -6.62
N ARG A 91 18.01 9.90 -5.91
CA ARG A 91 18.18 8.90 -4.85
C ARG A 91 18.68 9.62 -3.59
N PRO A 92 17.96 9.49 -2.46
CA PRO A 92 16.73 8.72 -2.28
C PRO A 92 15.54 9.35 -3.00
N ILE A 93 14.52 8.51 -3.26
CA ILE A 93 13.30 8.94 -3.95
C ILE A 93 12.48 9.82 -3.03
N PHE A 94 12.01 10.95 -3.54
CA PHE A 94 11.18 11.89 -2.78
C PHE A 94 9.70 11.59 -3.03
N VAL A 95 8.92 11.55 -1.95
CA VAL A 95 7.47 11.33 -2.00
C VAL A 95 6.80 12.32 -1.04
N GLU A 96 5.74 12.94 -1.49
CA GLU A 96 4.97 13.87 -0.67
C GLU A 96 3.49 13.55 -0.75
N THR A 97 2.80 13.60 0.39
CA THR A 97 1.37 13.33 0.46
C THR A 97 0.57 14.63 0.43
N ASP A 98 -0.76 14.51 0.28
CA ASP A 98 -1.66 15.67 0.25
C ASP A 98 -1.60 16.51 1.53
N SER A 99 -1.27 15.90 2.65
CA SER A 99 -1.13 16.63 3.92
C SER A 99 0.18 17.41 4.00
N GLY A 100 1.06 17.28 3.02
CA GLY A 100 2.36 17.92 3.02
C GLY A 100 3.46 17.14 3.71
N THR A 101 3.17 15.94 4.19
CA THR A 101 4.19 15.09 4.80
C THR A 101 5.13 14.56 3.72
N GLN A 102 6.42 14.66 3.97
CA GLN A 102 7.45 14.30 3.01
C GLN A 102 8.22 13.06 3.45
N TYR A 103 8.60 12.24 2.48
CA TYR A 103 9.33 10.99 2.70
C TYR A 103 10.50 10.90 1.75
N LEU A 104 11.59 10.32 2.23
CA LEU A 104 12.71 9.91 1.39
C LEU A 104 12.85 8.40 1.50
N THR A 105 12.76 7.71 0.40
CA THR A 105 12.75 6.25 0.38
C THR A 105 13.78 5.69 -0.58
N GLU A 106 14.28 4.49 -0.29
CA GLU A 106 15.24 3.80 -1.17
C GLU A 106 14.55 3.17 -2.35
N SER A 107 13.28 2.76 -2.20
CA SER A 107 12.54 2.11 -3.28
C SER A 107 11.04 2.37 -3.14
N VAL A 108 10.32 2.25 -4.26
CA VAL A 108 8.87 2.46 -4.33
C VAL A 108 8.26 1.34 -5.15
N ILE A 109 7.15 0.80 -4.66
CA ILE A 109 6.30 -0.11 -5.42
C ILE A 109 5.02 0.64 -5.75
N LEU A 110 4.71 0.73 -7.06
CA LEU A 110 3.47 1.34 -7.52
C LEU A 110 2.46 0.25 -7.81
N SER A 111 1.35 0.29 -7.08
CA SER A 111 0.26 -0.68 -7.25
C SER A 111 -0.99 0.08 -7.66
N LEU A 112 -1.01 0.53 -8.92
CA LEU A 112 -2.03 1.40 -9.46
C LEU A 112 -2.74 0.73 -10.64
N ILE A 113 -4.02 1.06 -10.81
CA ILE A 113 -4.78 0.56 -11.95
C ILE A 113 -4.43 1.34 -13.21
N HIS A 114 -4.31 2.65 -13.06
CA HIS A 114 -3.97 3.56 -14.16
C HIS A 114 -2.78 4.42 -13.77
N ILE A 115 -1.94 4.65 -14.72
CA ILE A 115 -0.76 5.50 -14.56
C ILE A 115 -0.97 6.78 -15.35
#